data_94a277523310229f7f13f5d7755e5bd8
#
_entry.id   94a277523310229f7f13f5d7755e5bd8
#
_cell.length_a   1.000
_cell.length_b   1.000
_cell.length_c   1.000
_cell.angle_alpha   90.00
_cell.angle_beta   90.00
_cell.angle_gamma   90.00
#
_symmetry.space_group_name_H-M   'P 1'
#
loop_
_entity.id
_entity.type
_entity.pdbx_description
1 polymer ?
#
loop_
_entity_poly.entity_id
_entity_poly.type
_entity_poly.pdbx_seq_one_letter_code
_entity_poly.pdbx_strand_id
1 'polypeptide(L)'
;MRSGSDLTPAAIRAGMAAQEFSVWLQPKFNADTLEPVGVEALARWRQADGSYVPPDLFIVAAERAGIIDELSGVLLATALHEGARLHAAGYPLKVSVNLSALWLDDLHLPDLMLKSALAVGLTPASIMLEVTETGVTQDVATALDVLTRLRLKGFGLSIDDFGIGYSSFEQLGRIPFTETKLDRSFVNRGTQDSAARAILESSMAMAQKLGLKTVAEGVESEGELELMRDIGCDNVQGYLIARPMPTDDLIRWLAQRVNARRTA
;
A
#
# COMPACT_ATOMS: atom_id res chain seq x y z
N MET A 1 19.38 19.69 -4.69
CA MET A 1 18.32 18.87 -5.29
C MET A 1 18.81 18.38 -6.65
N ARG A 2 19.11 17.10 -6.81
CA ARG A 2 19.34 16.54 -8.14
C ARG A 2 18.03 16.63 -8.91
N SER A 3 18.05 17.20 -10.11
CA SER A 3 16.89 17.23 -10.99
C SER A 3 16.61 15.80 -11.47
N GLY A 4 15.35 15.50 -11.88
CA GLY A 4 14.99 14.15 -12.37
C GLY A 4 15.86 13.65 -13.54
N SER A 5 16.70 14.49 -14.14
CA SER A 5 17.70 14.15 -15.16
C SER A 5 18.92 13.38 -14.64
N ASP A 6 19.15 13.37 -13.32
CA ASP A 6 20.34 12.74 -12.70
C ASP A 6 20.06 11.33 -12.16
N LEU A 7 18.82 10.84 -12.26
CA LEU A 7 18.42 9.50 -11.79
C LEU A 7 18.73 8.44 -12.84
N THR A 8 20.01 8.10 -12.98
CA THR A 8 20.44 7.05 -13.90
C THR A 8 20.23 5.66 -13.31
N PRO A 9 20.09 4.59 -14.15
CA PRO A 9 20.04 3.20 -13.69
C PRO A 9 21.24 2.84 -12.80
N ALA A 10 22.42 3.36 -13.13
CA ALA A 10 23.63 3.14 -12.33
C ALA A 10 23.52 3.78 -10.94
N ALA A 11 22.94 4.98 -10.83
CA ALA A 11 22.72 5.64 -9.54
C ALA A 11 21.74 4.87 -8.66
N ILE A 12 20.65 4.34 -9.24
CA ILE A 12 19.67 3.51 -8.52
C ILE A 12 20.31 2.21 -8.02
N ARG A 13 21.05 1.50 -8.88
CA ARG A 13 21.77 0.28 -8.46
C ARG A 13 22.83 0.55 -7.40
N ALA A 14 23.56 1.67 -7.50
CA ALA A 14 24.51 2.09 -6.47
C ALA A 14 23.80 2.35 -5.13
N GLY A 15 22.66 3.02 -5.14
CA GLY A 15 21.83 3.24 -3.96
C GLY A 15 21.32 1.95 -3.33
N MET A 16 20.90 0.96 -4.15
CA MET A 16 20.52 -0.37 -3.65
C MET A 16 21.71 -1.07 -2.98
N ALA A 17 22.89 -1.06 -3.61
CA ALA A 17 24.11 -1.65 -3.07
C ALA A 17 24.58 -0.96 -1.78
N ALA A 18 24.37 0.36 -1.67
CA ALA A 18 24.71 1.17 -0.48
C ALA A 18 23.61 1.12 0.62
N GLN A 19 22.54 0.35 0.43
CA GLN A 19 21.41 0.27 1.36
C GLN A 19 20.73 1.63 1.64
N GLU A 20 20.68 2.51 0.65
CA GLU A 20 20.06 3.82 0.73
C GLU A 20 18.52 3.76 0.64
N PHE A 21 17.96 2.64 0.18
CA PHE A 21 16.53 2.43 0.10
C PHE A 21 15.98 1.86 1.40
N SER A 22 14.90 2.45 1.86
CA SER A 22 14.18 2.05 3.07
C SER A 22 12.67 2.17 2.84
N VAL A 23 11.88 1.73 3.81
CA VAL A 23 10.45 1.99 3.84
C VAL A 23 10.07 2.74 5.10
N TRP A 24 9.10 3.64 4.98
CA TRP A 24 8.40 4.24 6.11
C TRP A 24 7.01 3.62 6.17
N LEU A 25 6.53 3.40 7.37
CA LEU A 25 5.22 2.81 7.60
C LEU A 25 4.19 3.90 7.87
N GLN A 26 3.09 3.89 7.12
CA GLN A 26 1.95 4.75 7.38
C GLN A 26 0.79 3.92 7.91
N PRO A 27 0.29 4.21 9.14
CA PRO A 27 -0.78 3.41 9.72
C PRO A 27 -2.11 3.68 9.05
N LYS A 28 -2.89 2.59 8.89
CA LYS A 28 -4.29 2.55 8.47
C LYS A 28 -5.16 2.36 9.72
N PHE A 29 -6.32 3.00 9.77
CA PHE A 29 -7.21 2.99 10.92
C PHE A 29 -8.61 2.56 10.52
N ASN A 30 -9.30 1.88 11.41
CA ASN A 30 -10.74 1.72 11.29
C ASN A 30 -11.40 3.11 11.31
N ALA A 31 -12.31 3.39 10.40
CA ALA A 31 -12.90 4.72 10.22
C ALA A 31 -13.71 5.18 11.45
N ASP A 32 -14.42 4.24 12.10
CA ASP A 32 -15.30 4.56 13.24
C ASP A 32 -14.53 4.66 14.55
N THR A 33 -13.72 3.63 14.85
CA THR A 33 -13.05 3.49 16.16
C THR A 33 -11.71 4.17 16.23
N LEU A 34 -11.12 4.50 15.08
CA LEU A 34 -9.74 4.97 14.94
C LEU A 34 -8.70 4.04 15.60
N GLU A 35 -9.02 2.73 15.68
CA GLU A 35 -8.04 1.72 16.04
C GLU A 35 -7.12 1.40 14.85
N PRO A 36 -5.82 1.23 15.05
CA PRO A 36 -4.91 0.85 13.98
C PRO A 36 -5.23 -0.58 13.51
N VAL A 37 -5.39 -0.77 12.20
CA VAL A 37 -5.74 -2.06 11.58
C VAL A 37 -4.64 -2.60 10.68
N GLY A 38 -3.75 -1.74 10.23
CA GLY A 38 -2.66 -2.07 9.33
C GLY A 38 -1.67 -0.94 9.16
N VAL A 39 -0.67 -1.17 8.34
CA VAL A 39 0.32 -0.18 7.92
C VAL A 39 0.60 -0.35 6.42
N GLU A 40 0.87 0.72 5.72
CA GLU A 40 1.39 0.68 4.36
C GLU A 40 2.88 0.99 4.35
N ALA A 41 3.67 0.16 3.65
CA ALA A 41 5.11 0.33 3.47
C ALA A 41 5.38 1.22 2.26
N LEU A 42 5.82 2.44 2.52
CA LEU A 42 6.06 3.48 1.53
C LEU A 42 7.56 3.66 1.29
N ALA A 43 8.00 3.46 0.07
CA ALA A 43 9.39 3.54 -0.33
C ALA A 43 10.04 4.90 -0.03
N ARG A 44 11.28 4.88 0.43
CA ARG A 44 12.11 6.06 0.68
C ARG A 44 13.52 5.80 0.15
N TRP A 45 14.05 6.75 -0.58
CA TRP A 45 15.46 6.75 -0.97
C TRP A 45 16.18 7.91 -0.29
N ARG A 46 17.02 7.60 0.69
CA ARG A 46 17.86 8.57 1.38
C ARG A 46 19.28 8.49 0.83
N GLN A 47 19.71 9.54 0.17
CA GLN A 47 21.06 9.64 -0.40
C GLN A 47 22.13 9.83 0.69
N ALA A 48 23.39 9.60 0.33
CA ALA A 48 24.53 9.71 1.26
C ALA A 48 24.68 11.12 1.87
N ASP A 49 24.21 12.17 1.18
CA ASP A 49 24.17 13.55 1.69
C ASP A 49 23.02 13.83 2.66
N GLY A 50 22.18 12.81 2.92
CA GLY A 50 21.00 12.90 3.79
C GLY A 50 19.73 13.42 3.12
N SER A 51 19.77 13.82 1.86
CA SER A 51 18.59 14.23 1.10
C SER A 51 17.71 13.05 0.73
N TYR A 52 16.40 13.30 0.55
CA TYR A 52 15.46 12.29 0.07
C TYR A 52 15.10 12.53 -1.38
N VAL A 53 15.09 11.45 -2.18
CA VAL A 53 14.54 11.45 -3.53
C VAL A 53 13.08 11.04 -3.43
N PRO A 54 12.13 11.81 -4.02
CA PRO A 54 10.72 11.45 -4.05
C PRO A 54 10.47 10.10 -4.74
N PRO A 55 9.57 9.22 -4.20
CA PRO A 55 9.25 7.93 -4.81
C PRO A 55 8.84 8.02 -6.27
N ASP A 56 7.98 8.98 -6.62
CA ASP A 56 7.50 9.19 -7.99
C ASP A 56 8.63 9.39 -9.00
N LEU A 57 9.76 9.96 -8.56
CA LEU A 57 10.89 10.19 -9.45
C LEU A 57 11.72 8.93 -9.67
N PHE A 58 12.08 8.21 -8.58
CA PHE A 58 12.97 7.05 -8.73
C PHE A 58 12.24 5.79 -9.19
N ILE A 59 10.95 5.61 -8.86
CA ILE A 59 10.14 4.52 -9.35
C ILE A 59 9.98 4.63 -10.87
N VAL A 60 9.54 5.79 -11.37
CA VAL A 60 9.39 6.05 -12.81
C VAL A 60 10.75 5.92 -13.54
N ALA A 61 11.85 6.36 -12.92
CA ALA A 61 13.18 6.19 -13.50
C ALA A 61 13.58 4.70 -13.58
N ALA A 62 13.27 3.91 -12.55
CA ALA A 62 13.54 2.47 -12.52
C ALA A 62 12.70 1.72 -13.57
N GLU A 63 11.42 2.07 -13.73
CA GLU A 63 10.54 1.51 -14.76
C GLU A 63 11.08 1.77 -16.16
N ARG A 64 11.37 3.03 -16.49
CA ARG A 64 11.93 3.43 -17.79
C ARG A 64 13.26 2.75 -18.10
N ALA A 65 14.02 2.44 -17.07
CA ALA A 65 15.31 1.78 -17.18
C ALA A 65 15.23 0.24 -17.21
N GLY A 66 14.04 -0.34 -17.02
CA GLY A 66 13.84 -1.80 -16.93
C GLY A 66 14.51 -2.45 -15.71
N ILE A 67 14.67 -1.70 -14.61
CA ILE A 67 15.28 -2.20 -13.36
C ILE A 67 14.31 -2.13 -12.17
N ILE A 68 13.03 -1.92 -12.46
CA ILE A 68 12.00 -1.83 -11.41
C ILE A 68 11.89 -3.13 -10.62
N ASP A 69 12.12 -4.29 -11.23
CA ASP A 69 12.05 -5.58 -10.54
C ASP A 69 13.16 -5.73 -9.50
N GLU A 70 14.38 -5.27 -9.83
CA GLU A 70 15.49 -5.25 -8.88
C GLU A 70 15.15 -4.36 -7.67
N LEU A 71 14.62 -3.18 -7.93
CA LEU A 71 14.24 -2.22 -6.88
C LEU A 71 13.07 -2.74 -6.05
N SER A 72 12.03 -3.28 -6.70
CA SER A 72 10.85 -3.84 -6.01
C SER A 72 11.24 -5.00 -5.10
N GLY A 73 12.20 -5.84 -5.51
CA GLY A 73 12.73 -6.91 -4.66
C GLY A 73 13.39 -6.38 -3.38
N VAL A 74 14.19 -5.31 -3.48
CA VAL A 74 14.83 -4.66 -2.32
C VAL A 74 13.77 -4.04 -1.41
N LEU A 75 12.80 -3.31 -1.97
CA LEU A 75 11.74 -2.66 -1.21
C LEU A 75 10.81 -3.67 -0.51
N LEU A 76 10.46 -4.77 -1.20
CA LEU A 76 9.67 -5.86 -0.61
C LEU A 76 10.39 -6.49 0.58
N ALA A 77 11.66 -6.88 0.39
CA ALA A 77 12.44 -7.48 1.47
C ALA A 77 12.53 -6.54 2.69
N THR A 78 12.73 -5.25 2.45
CA THR A 78 12.76 -4.22 3.49
C THR A 78 11.39 -4.09 4.18
N ALA A 79 10.28 -4.04 3.43
CA ALA A 79 8.94 -3.93 3.96
C ALA A 79 8.57 -5.14 4.84
N LEU A 80 8.89 -6.35 4.40
CA LEU A 80 8.66 -7.56 5.19
C LEU A 80 9.50 -7.56 6.47
N HIS A 81 10.76 -7.13 6.40
CA HIS A 81 11.62 -7.00 7.59
C HIS A 81 11.06 -5.99 8.59
N GLU A 82 10.65 -4.80 8.14
CA GLU A 82 10.08 -3.76 9.01
C GLU A 82 8.73 -4.20 9.60
N GLY A 83 7.91 -4.93 8.83
CA GLY A 83 6.68 -5.54 9.33
C GLY A 83 6.95 -6.58 10.42
N ALA A 84 7.96 -7.42 10.26
CA ALA A 84 8.36 -8.38 11.28
C ALA A 84 8.85 -7.69 12.57
N ARG A 85 9.61 -6.58 12.45
CA ARG A 85 10.01 -5.76 13.61
C ARG A 85 8.80 -5.18 14.35
N LEU A 86 7.81 -4.69 13.61
CA LEU A 86 6.56 -4.16 14.18
C LEU A 86 5.81 -5.25 14.96
N HIS A 87 5.69 -6.46 14.39
CA HIS A 87 5.06 -7.61 15.03
C HIS A 87 5.83 -8.05 16.29
N ALA A 88 7.15 -8.10 16.21
CA ALA A 88 8.00 -8.44 17.37
C ALA A 88 7.88 -7.43 18.53
N ALA A 89 7.55 -6.17 18.21
CA ALA A 89 7.26 -5.13 19.20
C ALA A 89 5.86 -5.23 19.81
N GLY A 90 5.06 -6.24 19.45
CA GLY A 90 3.72 -6.48 20.01
C GLY A 90 2.58 -5.82 19.23
N TYR A 91 2.82 -5.34 18.00
CA TYR A 91 1.82 -4.74 17.13
C TYR A 91 1.59 -5.60 15.87
N PRO A 92 0.74 -6.64 15.93
CA PRO A 92 0.50 -7.56 14.81
C PRO A 92 -0.44 -6.94 13.75
N LEU A 93 -0.05 -5.77 13.23
CA LEU A 93 -0.79 -5.05 12.20
C LEU A 93 -0.53 -5.66 10.82
N LYS A 94 -1.52 -5.63 9.93
CA LYS A 94 -1.31 -6.02 8.53
C LYS A 94 -0.33 -5.07 7.86
N VAL A 95 0.59 -5.63 7.07
CA VAL A 95 1.58 -4.85 6.31
C VAL A 95 1.19 -4.87 4.84
N SER A 96 0.81 -3.72 4.32
CA SER A 96 0.56 -3.52 2.90
C SER A 96 1.85 -3.22 2.17
N VAL A 97 2.07 -3.90 1.04
CA VAL A 97 3.23 -3.72 0.17
C VAL A 97 2.78 -3.63 -1.28
N ASN A 98 3.32 -2.66 -1.99
CA ASN A 98 3.07 -2.50 -3.41
C ASN A 98 3.74 -3.63 -4.20
N LEU A 99 2.98 -4.30 -5.05
CA LEU A 99 3.42 -5.38 -5.92
C LEU A 99 3.60 -4.86 -7.35
N SER A 100 4.81 -5.03 -7.90
CA SER A 100 5.07 -4.66 -9.29
C SER A 100 4.15 -5.44 -10.24
N ALA A 101 3.54 -4.73 -11.17
CA ALA A 101 2.72 -5.35 -12.21
C ALA A 101 3.48 -6.39 -13.04
N LEU A 102 4.78 -6.16 -13.28
CA LEU A 102 5.63 -7.08 -14.03
C LEU A 102 5.80 -8.45 -13.33
N TRP A 103 5.64 -8.49 -12.01
CA TRP A 103 5.72 -9.75 -11.28
C TRP A 103 4.48 -10.63 -11.43
N LEU A 104 3.37 -10.06 -11.91
CA LEU A 104 2.15 -10.83 -12.15
C LEU A 104 2.26 -11.81 -13.33
N ASP A 105 3.33 -11.71 -14.12
CA ASP A 105 3.64 -12.65 -15.20
C ASP A 105 4.49 -13.83 -14.71
N ASP A 106 4.99 -13.80 -13.45
CA ASP A 106 5.82 -14.87 -12.88
C ASP A 106 4.97 -15.87 -12.08
N LEU A 107 4.74 -17.05 -12.63
CA LEU A 107 4.03 -18.14 -11.96
C LEU A 107 4.72 -18.67 -10.69
N HIS A 108 6.00 -18.34 -10.46
CA HIS A 108 6.74 -18.69 -9.24
C HIS A 108 6.58 -17.67 -8.12
N LEU A 109 6.08 -16.49 -8.44
CA LEU A 109 5.89 -15.41 -7.46
C LEU A 109 5.15 -15.87 -6.19
N PRO A 110 4.04 -16.65 -6.24
CA PRO A 110 3.33 -17.06 -5.03
C PRO A 110 4.17 -17.89 -4.06
N ASP A 111 5.06 -18.74 -4.59
CA ASP A 111 5.96 -19.55 -3.77
C ASP A 111 7.11 -18.72 -3.20
N LEU A 112 7.65 -17.80 -4.00
CA LEU A 112 8.67 -16.87 -3.56
C LEU A 112 8.15 -15.97 -2.43
N MET A 113 6.96 -15.40 -2.59
CA MET A 113 6.31 -14.55 -1.59
C MET A 113 6.08 -15.30 -0.27
N LEU A 114 5.56 -16.53 -0.33
CA LEU A 114 5.38 -17.37 0.86
C LEU A 114 6.71 -17.61 1.58
N LYS A 115 7.74 -18.01 0.84
CA LYS A 115 9.07 -18.24 1.38
C LYS A 115 9.65 -16.98 2.03
N SER A 116 9.53 -15.83 1.37
CA SER A 116 10.04 -14.55 1.89
C SER A 116 9.33 -14.11 3.17
N ALA A 117 7.99 -14.26 3.24
CA ALA A 117 7.22 -13.95 4.44
C ALA A 117 7.62 -14.82 5.63
N LEU A 118 7.67 -16.15 5.42
CA LEU A 118 8.03 -17.11 6.47
C LEU A 118 9.47 -16.95 6.96
N ALA A 119 10.40 -16.56 6.08
CA ALA A 119 11.79 -16.34 6.43
C ALA A 119 11.99 -15.22 7.47
N VAL A 120 11.08 -14.24 7.52
CA VAL A 120 11.11 -13.16 8.52
C VAL A 120 10.13 -13.36 9.66
N GLY A 121 9.42 -14.50 9.71
CA GLY A 121 8.46 -14.83 10.76
C GLY A 121 7.07 -14.21 10.57
N LEU A 122 6.74 -13.68 9.41
CA LEU A 122 5.41 -13.21 9.07
C LEU A 122 4.56 -14.34 8.49
N THR A 123 3.25 -14.31 8.79
CA THR A 123 2.28 -15.18 8.11
C THR A 123 1.73 -14.49 6.87
N PRO A 124 1.34 -15.23 5.81
CA PRO A 124 0.70 -14.62 4.63
C PRO A 124 -0.52 -13.75 4.99
N ALA A 125 -1.30 -14.16 6.00
CA ALA A 125 -2.49 -13.44 6.44
C ALA A 125 -2.19 -12.03 7.01
N SER A 126 -0.96 -11.79 7.45
CA SER A 126 -0.51 -10.48 7.93
C SER A 126 0.01 -9.56 6.82
N ILE A 127 0.01 -10.01 5.57
CA ILE A 127 0.51 -9.26 4.42
C ILE A 127 -0.64 -8.96 3.47
N MET A 128 -0.76 -7.70 3.06
CA MET A 128 -1.63 -7.21 2.00
C MET A 128 -0.77 -6.85 0.79
N LEU A 129 -1.06 -7.42 -0.35
CA LEU A 129 -0.38 -7.10 -1.61
C LEU A 129 -1.24 -6.10 -2.38
N GLU A 130 -0.71 -4.92 -2.64
CA GLU A 130 -1.41 -3.85 -3.34
C GLU A 130 -1.02 -3.87 -4.81
N VAL A 131 -2.00 -3.92 -5.69
CA VAL A 131 -1.83 -4.00 -7.15
C VAL A 131 -2.61 -2.86 -7.76
N THR A 132 -1.99 -2.09 -8.64
CA THR A 132 -2.69 -1.02 -9.37
C THR A 132 -3.69 -1.58 -10.37
N GLU A 133 -4.79 -0.86 -10.59
CA GLU A 133 -5.82 -1.24 -11.57
C GLU A 133 -5.21 -1.49 -12.96
N THR A 134 -4.29 -0.64 -13.40
CA THR A 134 -3.61 -0.76 -14.71
C THR A 134 -2.63 -1.92 -14.78
N GLY A 135 -2.06 -2.35 -13.66
CA GLY A 135 -1.09 -3.44 -13.59
C GLY A 135 -1.66 -4.80 -13.96
N VAL A 136 -2.96 -5.00 -13.78
CA VAL A 136 -3.64 -6.28 -14.03
C VAL A 136 -4.02 -6.45 -15.52
N THR A 137 -3.92 -5.42 -16.35
CA THR A 137 -4.52 -5.40 -17.70
C THR A 137 -3.63 -5.96 -18.81
N GLN A 138 -2.34 -6.23 -18.57
CA GLN A 138 -1.41 -6.64 -19.64
C GLN A 138 -1.58 -8.11 -20.07
N ASP A 139 -1.57 -9.06 -19.13
CA ASP A 139 -1.98 -10.46 -19.34
C ASP A 139 -2.91 -10.88 -18.21
N VAL A 140 -4.20 -10.67 -18.42
CA VAL A 140 -5.24 -10.93 -17.41
C VAL A 140 -5.27 -12.40 -16.98
N ALA A 141 -4.99 -13.34 -17.87
CA ALA A 141 -5.07 -14.77 -17.57
C ALA A 141 -3.96 -15.20 -16.62
N THR A 142 -2.71 -14.82 -16.91
CA THR A 142 -1.56 -15.11 -16.04
C THR A 142 -1.64 -14.36 -14.72
N ALA A 143 -2.00 -13.08 -14.74
CA ALA A 143 -2.21 -12.30 -13.52
C ALA A 143 -3.29 -12.91 -12.61
N LEU A 144 -4.42 -13.39 -13.18
CA LEU A 144 -5.48 -14.05 -12.43
C LEU A 144 -4.99 -15.35 -11.77
N ASP A 145 -4.19 -16.18 -12.45
CA ASP A 145 -3.61 -17.40 -11.87
C ASP A 145 -2.68 -17.05 -10.70
N VAL A 146 -1.74 -16.12 -10.90
CA VAL A 146 -0.79 -15.67 -9.87
C VAL A 146 -1.53 -15.11 -8.65
N LEU A 147 -2.48 -14.18 -8.85
CA LEU A 147 -3.24 -13.56 -7.76
C LEU A 147 -4.12 -14.58 -7.02
N THR A 148 -4.75 -15.51 -7.75
CA THR A 148 -5.53 -16.60 -7.12
C THR A 148 -4.64 -17.49 -6.26
N ARG A 149 -3.46 -17.86 -6.72
CA ARG A 149 -2.50 -18.69 -5.95
C ARG A 149 -1.96 -17.94 -4.74
N LEU A 150 -1.73 -16.63 -4.83
CA LEU A 150 -1.39 -15.79 -3.66
C LEU A 150 -2.54 -15.82 -2.63
N ARG A 151 -3.78 -15.69 -3.06
CA ARG A 151 -4.94 -15.81 -2.17
C ARG A 151 -5.04 -17.19 -1.51
N LEU A 152 -4.84 -18.28 -2.26
CA LEU A 152 -4.83 -19.64 -1.72
C LEU A 152 -3.74 -19.87 -0.68
N LYS A 153 -2.61 -19.16 -0.80
CA LYS A 153 -1.55 -19.16 0.22
C LYS A 153 -1.87 -18.28 1.43
N GLY A 154 -2.96 -17.52 1.40
CA GLY A 154 -3.47 -16.73 2.53
C GLY A 154 -3.11 -15.24 2.51
N PHE A 155 -2.47 -14.74 1.47
CA PHE A 155 -2.19 -13.30 1.32
C PHE A 155 -3.48 -12.50 1.13
N GLY A 156 -3.54 -11.29 1.68
CA GLY A 156 -4.53 -10.28 1.29
C GLY A 156 -4.18 -9.70 -0.07
N LEU A 157 -5.21 -9.35 -0.86
CA LEU A 157 -5.04 -8.62 -2.12
C LEU A 157 -5.86 -7.33 -2.04
N SER A 158 -5.22 -6.21 -2.32
CA SER A 158 -5.85 -4.89 -2.41
C SER A 158 -5.70 -4.34 -3.81
N ILE A 159 -6.78 -3.77 -4.35
CA ILE A 159 -6.69 -3.01 -5.60
C ILE A 159 -6.47 -1.55 -5.25
N ASP A 160 -5.43 -0.97 -5.84
CA ASP A 160 -5.04 0.43 -5.68
C ASP A 160 -5.57 1.30 -6.82
N ASP A 161 -5.75 2.60 -6.57
CA ASP A 161 -6.24 3.61 -7.53
C ASP A 161 -7.62 3.27 -8.12
N PHE A 162 -8.49 2.63 -7.33
CA PHE A 162 -9.78 2.18 -7.82
C PHE A 162 -10.68 3.33 -8.25
N GLY A 163 -11.18 3.23 -9.50
CA GLY A 163 -12.08 4.22 -10.12
C GLY A 163 -11.38 5.28 -10.96
N ILE A 164 -10.04 5.27 -11.07
CA ILE A 164 -9.30 6.18 -11.96
C ILE A 164 -9.07 5.54 -13.33
N GLY A 165 -9.00 4.21 -13.40
CA GLY A 165 -8.64 3.47 -14.61
C GLY A 165 -9.83 3.03 -15.45
N TYR A 166 -9.52 2.32 -16.55
CA TYR A 166 -10.47 1.78 -17.53
C TYR A 166 -10.70 0.28 -17.36
N SER A 167 -10.36 -0.33 -16.22
CA SER A 167 -10.58 -1.77 -16.02
C SER A 167 -12.07 -2.09 -16.06
N SER A 168 -12.43 -3.11 -16.82
CA SER A 168 -13.82 -3.53 -16.84
C SER A 168 -14.21 -4.11 -15.48
N PHE A 169 -15.36 -3.74 -14.95
CA PHE A 169 -15.93 -4.31 -13.72
C PHE A 169 -15.99 -5.86 -13.76
N GLU A 170 -16.06 -6.44 -14.97
CA GLU A 170 -16.01 -7.87 -15.17
C GLU A 170 -14.64 -8.47 -14.78
N GLN A 171 -13.55 -7.81 -15.11
CA GLN A 171 -12.20 -8.27 -14.74
C GLN A 171 -11.98 -8.19 -13.23
N LEU A 172 -12.41 -7.09 -12.62
CA LEU A 172 -12.33 -6.92 -11.16
C LEU A 172 -13.12 -7.99 -10.40
N GLY A 173 -14.30 -8.36 -10.90
CA GLY A 173 -15.13 -9.39 -10.29
C GLY A 173 -14.53 -10.80 -10.38
N ARG A 174 -13.55 -11.04 -11.26
CA ARG A 174 -12.88 -12.36 -11.40
C ARG A 174 -11.69 -12.52 -10.48
N ILE A 175 -11.01 -11.41 -10.11
CA ILE A 175 -9.83 -11.45 -9.25
C ILE A 175 -10.29 -11.49 -7.78
N PRO A 176 -9.75 -12.39 -6.96
CA PRO A 176 -10.19 -12.55 -5.59
C PRO A 176 -9.61 -11.48 -4.65
N PHE A 177 -9.83 -10.22 -4.97
CA PHE A 177 -9.48 -9.12 -4.08
C PHE A 177 -10.20 -9.22 -2.74
N THR A 178 -9.60 -8.67 -1.70
CA THR A 178 -10.16 -8.59 -0.34
C THR A 178 -10.31 -7.16 0.14
N GLU A 179 -9.66 -6.24 -0.53
CA GLU A 179 -9.64 -4.82 -0.16
C GLU A 179 -9.59 -3.96 -1.43
N THR A 180 -10.11 -2.75 -1.35
CA THR A 180 -9.97 -1.71 -2.37
C THR A 180 -9.63 -0.39 -1.71
N LYS A 181 -8.76 0.40 -2.36
CA LYS A 181 -8.36 1.73 -1.90
C LYS A 181 -9.10 2.78 -2.72
N LEU A 182 -9.71 3.75 -2.03
CA LEU A 182 -10.36 4.91 -2.64
C LEU A 182 -9.32 6.01 -2.78
N ASP A 183 -9.07 6.44 -4.01
CA ASP A 183 -8.02 7.40 -4.32
C ASP A 183 -8.24 8.76 -3.65
N ARG A 184 -7.15 9.33 -3.15
CA ARG A 184 -7.11 10.60 -2.45
C ARG A 184 -7.72 11.77 -3.24
N SER A 185 -7.65 11.75 -4.58
CA SER A 185 -8.18 12.85 -5.40
C SER A 185 -9.70 12.96 -5.31
N PHE A 186 -10.39 11.83 -5.11
CA PHE A 186 -11.83 11.82 -4.85
C PHE A 186 -12.14 12.11 -3.39
N VAL A 187 -11.38 11.55 -2.44
CA VAL A 187 -11.54 11.78 -1.01
C VAL A 187 -11.43 13.27 -0.69
N ASN A 188 -10.37 13.93 -1.15
CA ASN A 188 -10.12 15.35 -0.86
C ASN A 188 -11.15 16.29 -1.48
N ARG A 189 -11.73 15.93 -2.63
CA ARG A 189 -12.77 16.75 -3.28
C ARG A 189 -14.18 16.39 -2.85
N GLY A 190 -14.39 15.21 -2.30
CA GLY A 190 -15.73 14.67 -2.03
C GLY A 190 -16.59 15.51 -1.09
N THR A 191 -15.99 16.37 -0.26
CA THR A 191 -16.69 17.31 0.62
C THR A 191 -17.22 18.55 -0.10
N GLN A 192 -16.67 18.89 -1.28
CA GLN A 192 -16.97 20.14 -1.99
C GLN A 192 -17.47 19.93 -3.42
N ASP A 193 -17.18 18.78 -4.02
CA ASP A 193 -17.49 18.42 -5.40
C ASP A 193 -18.51 17.27 -5.42
N SER A 194 -19.72 17.55 -5.88
CA SER A 194 -20.79 16.55 -6.00
C SER A 194 -20.47 15.41 -6.95
N ALA A 195 -19.67 15.64 -8.00
CA ALA A 195 -19.25 14.58 -8.93
C ALA A 195 -18.24 13.64 -8.26
N ALA A 196 -17.25 14.19 -7.52
CA ALA A 196 -16.32 13.40 -6.74
C ALA A 196 -17.04 12.58 -5.66
N ARG A 197 -18.02 13.19 -4.97
CA ARG A 197 -18.86 12.49 -3.99
C ARG A 197 -19.65 11.34 -4.62
N ALA A 198 -20.28 11.55 -5.77
CA ALA A 198 -21.02 10.51 -6.48
C ALA A 198 -20.13 9.33 -6.89
N ILE A 199 -18.89 9.61 -7.30
CA ILE A 199 -17.88 8.56 -7.60
C ILE A 199 -17.55 7.76 -6.33
N LEU A 200 -17.27 8.42 -5.21
CA LEU A 200 -16.98 7.76 -3.93
C LEU A 200 -18.15 6.87 -3.49
N GLU A 201 -19.38 7.39 -3.49
CA GLU A 201 -20.58 6.64 -3.09
C GLU A 201 -20.81 5.43 -4.00
N SER A 202 -20.58 5.57 -5.32
CA SER A 202 -20.69 4.48 -6.29
C SER A 202 -19.63 3.42 -6.08
N SER A 203 -18.38 3.83 -5.85
CA SER A 203 -17.25 2.94 -5.57
C SER A 203 -17.49 2.17 -4.26
N MET A 204 -17.97 2.84 -3.22
CA MET A 204 -18.34 2.21 -1.95
C MET A 204 -19.45 1.18 -2.13
N ALA A 205 -20.53 1.53 -2.81
CA ALA A 205 -21.64 0.61 -3.06
C ALA A 205 -21.19 -0.64 -3.83
N MET A 206 -20.26 -0.49 -4.76
CA MET A 206 -19.69 -1.61 -5.51
C MET A 206 -18.77 -2.47 -4.63
N ALA A 207 -17.86 -1.86 -3.88
CA ALA A 207 -16.98 -2.58 -2.96
C ALA A 207 -17.79 -3.44 -1.97
N GLN A 208 -18.84 -2.87 -1.39
CA GLN A 208 -19.76 -3.58 -0.48
C GLN A 208 -20.44 -4.78 -1.16
N LYS A 209 -20.93 -4.62 -2.39
CA LYS A 209 -21.57 -5.72 -3.15
C LYS A 209 -20.58 -6.83 -3.50
N LEU A 210 -19.31 -6.51 -3.68
CA LEU A 210 -18.23 -7.48 -3.92
C LEU A 210 -17.65 -8.06 -2.63
N GLY A 211 -18.10 -7.59 -1.45
CA GLY A 211 -17.58 -8.04 -0.15
C GLY A 211 -16.14 -7.59 0.13
N LEU A 212 -15.70 -6.51 -0.51
CA LEU A 212 -14.36 -5.95 -0.33
C LEU A 212 -14.34 -5.00 0.88
N LYS A 213 -13.25 -5.03 1.63
CA LYS A 213 -12.93 -3.97 2.59
C LYS A 213 -12.48 -2.73 1.86
N THR A 214 -12.78 -1.56 2.41
CA THR A 214 -12.46 -0.28 1.80
C THR A 214 -11.46 0.49 2.65
N VAL A 215 -10.52 1.17 1.98
CA VAL A 215 -9.56 2.08 2.61
C VAL A 215 -9.62 3.42 1.87
N ALA A 216 -10.02 4.49 2.55
CA ALA A 216 -9.94 5.84 2.00
C ALA A 216 -8.54 6.42 2.22
N GLU A 217 -7.92 6.86 1.14
CA GLU A 217 -6.59 7.43 1.15
C GLU A 217 -6.58 8.96 1.23
N GLY A 218 -5.50 9.49 1.81
CA GLY A 218 -5.26 10.93 1.83
C GLY A 218 -6.27 11.71 2.65
N VAL A 219 -6.85 11.13 3.71
CA VAL A 219 -7.74 11.85 4.63
C VAL A 219 -6.91 12.89 5.40
N GLU A 220 -7.15 14.18 5.14
CA GLU A 220 -6.38 15.31 5.69
C GLU A 220 -7.22 16.22 6.60
N SER A 221 -8.55 16.10 6.58
CA SER A 221 -9.46 16.92 7.39
C SER A 221 -10.52 16.09 8.10
N GLU A 222 -11.06 16.64 9.22
CA GLU A 222 -12.19 16.02 9.93
C GLU A 222 -13.42 15.87 9.02
N GLY A 223 -13.69 16.84 8.14
CA GLY A 223 -14.82 16.77 7.22
C GLY A 223 -14.69 15.62 6.20
N GLU A 224 -13.48 15.29 5.76
CA GLU A 224 -13.22 14.11 4.92
C GLU A 224 -13.43 12.82 5.72
N LEU A 225 -12.96 12.77 6.97
CA LEU A 225 -13.18 11.62 7.84
C LEU A 225 -14.67 11.39 8.10
N GLU A 226 -15.42 12.44 8.39
CA GLU A 226 -16.89 12.36 8.58
C GLU A 226 -17.58 11.86 7.30
N LEU A 227 -17.20 12.38 6.13
CA LEU A 227 -17.72 11.90 4.86
C LEU A 227 -17.45 10.41 4.66
N MET A 228 -16.22 9.92 4.96
CA MET A 228 -15.89 8.51 4.83
C MET A 228 -16.72 7.62 5.77
N ARG A 229 -16.99 8.10 6.99
CA ARG A 229 -17.91 7.42 7.93
C ARG A 229 -19.34 7.38 7.41
N ASP A 230 -19.83 8.50 6.91
CA ASP A 230 -21.21 8.62 6.40
C ASP A 230 -21.49 7.67 5.24
N ILE A 231 -20.51 7.48 4.34
CA ILE A 231 -20.64 6.55 3.21
C ILE A 231 -20.29 5.10 3.58
N GLY A 232 -19.89 4.83 4.85
CA GLY A 232 -19.65 3.48 5.37
C GLY A 232 -18.29 2.90 4.99
N CYS A 233 -17.24 3.73 4.84
CA CYS A 233 -15.88 3.27 4.59
C CYS A 233 -15.33 2.51 5.81
N ASP A 234 -14.70 1.34 5.58
CA ASP A 234 -14.19 0.52 6.68
C ASP A 234 -12.95 1.13 7.34
N ASN A 235 -12.01 1.60 6.55
CA ASN A 235 -10.71 2.07 7.02
C ASN A 235 -10.32 3.39 6.35
N VAL A 236 -9.46 4.13 7.02
CA VAL A 236 -8.95 5.43 6.55
C VAL A 236 -7.44 5.50 6.75
N GLN A 237 -6.78 6.22 5.85
CA GLN A 237 -5.36 6.54 5.90
C GLN A 237 -5.14 7.97 5.45
N GLY A 238 -4.36 8.75 6.21
CA GLY A 238 -4.10 10.13 5.84
C GLY A 238 -3.38 10.93 6.91
N TYR A 239 -2.98 12.13 6.52
CA TYR A 239 -2.19 13.02 7.37
C TYR A 239 -2.98 13.64 8.53
N LEU A 240 -4.31 13.55 8.49
CA LEU A 240 -5.15 13.91 9.64
C LEU A 240 -4.76 13.10 10.88
N ILE A 241 -4.46 11.79 10.70
CA ILE A 241 -4.22 10.89 11.82
C ILE A 241 -2.73 10.66 12.02
N ALA A 242 -2.01 10.27 10.96
CA ALA A 242 -0.57 10.03 11.03
C ALA A 242 0.10 10.14 9.66
N ARG A 243 1.29 10.71 9.64
CA ARG A 243 2.16 10.71 8.46
C ARG A 243 2.97 9.41 8.39
N PRO A 244 3.49 9.00 7.23
CA PRO A 244 4.46 7.94 7.14
C PRO A 244 5.66 8.23 8.05
N MET A 245 6.15 7.22 8.76
CA MET A 245 7.27 7.36 9.68
C MET A 245 8.13 6.10 9.73
N PRO A 246 9.39 6.18 10.16
CA PRO A 246 10.23 5.02 10.43
C PRO A 246 9.59 4.09 11.46
N THR A 247 9.87 2.78 11.37
CA THR A 247 9.25 1.77 12.25
C THR A 247 9.46 2.05 13.74
N ASP A 248 10.64 2.52 14.15
CA ASP A 248 10.89 2.85 15.56
C ASP A 248 10.03 4.00 16.06
N ASP A 249 9.78 4.99 15.20
CA ASP A 249 8.90 6.12 15.51
C ASP A 249 7.45 5.66 15.60
N LEU A 250 7.03 4.77 14.70
CA LEU A 250 5.68 4.19 14.72
C LEU A 250 5.44 3.37 16.00
N ILE A 251 6.39 2.53 16.40
CA ILE A 251 6.28 1.75 17.64
C ILE A 251 6.11 2.70 18.84
N ARG A 252 6.91 3.77 18.93
CA ARG A 252 6.78 4.78 20.00
C ARG A 252 5.43 5.50 19.97
N TRP A 253 4.99 5.88 18.78
CA TRP A 253 3.72 6.56 18.57
C TRP A 253 2.52 5.68 18.97
N LEU A 254 2.51 4.39 18.57
CA LEU A 254 1.48 3.42 18.95
C LEU A 254 1.44 3.22 20.46
N ALA A 255 2.60 3.10 21.13
CA ALA A 255 2.68 2.95 22.57
C ALA A 255 2.08 4.15 23.33
N GLN A 256 2.34 5.36 22.85
CA GLN A 256 1.78 6.60 23.45
C GLN A 256 0.24 6.64 23.28
N ARG A 257 -0.27 6.20 22.12
CA ARG A 257 -1.70 6.18 21.83
C ARG A 257 -2.47 5.19 22.71
N VAL A 258 -1.89 3.99 22.97
CA VAL A 258 -2.45 3.01 23.89
C VAL A 258 -2.50 3.57 25.32
N ASN A 259 -1.45 4.25 25.78
CA ASN A 259 -1.40 4.82 27.13
C ASN A 259 -2.40 5.98 27.28
N ALA A 260 -2.53 6.87 26.29
CA ALA A 260 -3.49 7.97 26.33
C ALA A 260 -4.94 7.50 26.46
N ARG A 261 -5.29 6.38 25.80
CA ARG A 261 -6.65 5.80 25.92
C ARG A 261 -6.92 5.08 27.24
N ARG A 262 -5.90 4.61 27.93
CA ARG A 262 -6.07 3.99 29.28
C ARG A 262 -6.30 5.01 30.38
N THR A 263 -5.98 6.29 30.10
CA THR A 263 -6.08 7.38 31.07
C THR A 263 -7.27 8.31 30.80
N ALA A 264 -8.00 8.14 29.70
CA ALA A 264 -9.24 8.82 29.36
C ALA A 264 -10.48 7.98 29.71
#